data_76e783cefcf102c8a4bbe31b71c45024
#
_entry.id   76e783cefcf102c8a4bbe31b71c45024
#
_cell.length_a   1.000
_cell.length_b   1.000
_cell.length_c   1.000
_cell.angle_alpha   90.00
_cell.angle_beta   90.00
_cell.angle_gamma   90.00
#
_symmetry.space_group_name_H-M   'P 1'
#
loop_
_entity.id
_entity.type
_entity.pdbx_description
1 polymer ?
#
loop_
_entity_poly.entity_id
_entity_poly.type
_entity_poly.pdbx_seq_one_letter_code
_entity_poly.pdbx_strand_id
1 'polypeptide(L)'
;MNNDLAALDELSPLSPDELYRQWVLTSEEGDGPQGWEKYYLHGWKLSAHPDAYVCELLSEDGESLGWLLEPQAYLSAGGDLIPKKKLTLPVNKNSDAAEFERAFYGRNSNGHSDGTGIMGLWVAIIIGGSEEASFSRVYLGASHSVVYHPQKRIVTTSHNLIPGIKRNEDLSKAFDCLNRKSYFTFGLTAFVGLKRLLPNHYLNLDTFAPTRHWPTGPLRPEIDGKTGAAAIVDHGRRFFKALSSEYNSFRVFASAGRDSRAVLSMVRPYVADGADILLSTSVGSDLGSQMDLQVARRLARITGLPHEVKWNANKNESDEDYMRRGFVRIGEAASSPGLFSSPNVHKRSPFDPNTRFNLAGMGGETGRAFFWEKGIPRETITPEFLMEKVKAPLDNAAALAAAKKWLNEIPKEFREENADVLDLAYIEQRMGCWQAPMSYLFGGIRNPGGLSRPSTSPMAQVFCYETMLRLPVEYRASGVLQRDMVAYGWPELLSGIPFNEPTRLLRLRRFIKRSLKNPRAIIGAIKSRLR
;
A
#
# COMPACT_ATOMS: atom_id res chain seq x y z
N MET A 1 21.83 -20.28 -9.47
CA MET A 1 20.46 -19.84 -9.85
C MET A 1 19.48 -20.98 -10.10
N ASN A 2 19.78 -22.02 -10.92
CA ASN A 2 18.81 -23.12 -11.12
C ASN A 2 18.56 -23.95 -9.85
N ASN A 3 19.59 -24.21 -9.04
CA ASN A 3 19.46 -24.93 -7.77
C ASN A 3 18.68 -24.11 -6.71
N ASP A 4 18.66 -22.80 -6.85
CA ASP A 4 18.05 -21.90 -5.88
C ASP A 4 16.53 -21.78 -6.05
N LEU A 5 16.03 -21.87 -7.29
CA LEU A 5 14.58 -21.91 -7.55
C LEU A 5 14.01 -23.30 -7.22
N ALA A 6 14.75 -24.39 -7.50
CA ALA A 6 14.35 -25.73 -7.12
C ALA A 6 14.24 -25.90 -5.59
N ALA A 7 15.16 -25.29 -4.84
CA ALA A 7 15.08 -25.27 -3.37
C ALA A 7 13.86 -24.53 -2.82
N LEU A 8 13.25 -23.62 -3.59
CA LEU A 8 11.99 -22.98 -3.23
C LEU A 8 10.78 -23.91 -3.40
N ASP A 9 10.82 -24.80 -4.38
CA ASP A 9 9.75 -25.76 -4.64
C ASP A 9 9.77 -26.94 -3.63
N GLU A 10 10.90 -27.16 -2.94
CA GLU A 10 11.02 -28.12 -1.83
C GLU A 10 10.48 -27.59 -0.49
N LEU A 11 10.21 -26.28 -0.38
CA LEU A 11 9.59 -25.74 0.81
C LEU A 11 8.12 -26.18 0.85
N SER A 12 7.72 -26.82 1.95
CA SER A 12 6.32 -27.18 2.17
C SER A 12 5.43 -25.94 2.02
N PRO A 13 4.28 -26.05 1.32
CA PRO A 13 3.30 -24.99 1.28
C PRO A 13 2.94 -24.53 2.70
N LEU A 14 2.59 -23.23 2.82
CA LEU A 14 2.11 -22.73 4.11
C LEU A 14 0.83 -23.47 4.49
N SER A 15 0.74 -23.90 5.74
CA SER A 15 -0.48 -24.49 6.28
C SER A 15 -1.58 -23.43 6.38
N PRO A 16 -2.87 -23.81 6.37
CA PRO A 16 -3.96 -22.84 6.57
C PRO A 16 -3.81 -21.99 7.82
N ASP A 17 -3.24 -22.54 8.91
CA ASP A 17 -3.00 -21.80 10.15
C ASP A 17 -1.87 -20.77 10.04
N GLU A 18 -0.96 -20.93 9.08
CA GLU A 18 0.08 -19.94 8.78
C GLU A 18 -0.43 -18.82 7.87
N LEU A 19 -1.61 -18.98 7.26
CA LEU A 19 -2.27 -18.01 6.38
C LEU A 19 -3.23 -17.10 7.17
N TYR A 20 -2.74 -16.53 8.24
CA TYR A 20 -3.47 -15.67 9.15
C TYR A 20 -4.19 -14.50 8.43
N ARG A 21 -5.48 -14.30 8.76
CA ARG A 21 -6.38 -13.29 8.16
C ARG A 21 -6.56 -13.41 6.64
N GLN A 22 -6.14 -14.51 6.03
CA GLN A 22 -6.33 -14.73 4.60
C GLN A 22 -7.77 -15.20 4.31
N TRP A 23 -8.15 -15.11 3.06
CA TRP A 23 -9.45 -15.55 2.60
C TRP A 23 -9.37 -16.05 1.16
N VAL A 24 -10.35 -16.85 0.77
CA VAL A 24 -10.53 -17.33 -0.60
C VAL A 24 -12.00 -17.29 -0.99
N LEU A 25 -12.27 -16.75 -2.17
CA LEU A 25 -13.58 -16.74 -2.81
C LEU A 25 -13.58 -17.75 -3.95
N THR A 26 -14.54 -18.68 -3.94
CA THR A 26 -14.74 -19.72 -4.95
C THR A 26 -16.24 -19.79 -5.31
N SER A 27 -16.60 -20.60 -6.32
CA SER A 27 -17.99 -21.06 -6.46
C SER A 27 -18.42 -21.82 -5.22
N GLU A 28 -19.72 -21.98 -4.98
CA GLU A 28 -20.25 -22.69 -3.81
C GLU A 28 -19.75 -24.13 -3.70
N GLU A 29 -19.56 -24.82 -4.83
CA GLU A 29 -19.05 -26.19 -4.89
C GLU A 29 -17.54 -26.30 -4.62
N GLY A 30 -16.81 -25.17 -4.68
CA GLY A 30 -15.36 -25.18 -4.48
C GLY A 30 -14.95 -25.50 -3.04
N ASP A 31 -13.81 -26.16 -2.85
CA ASP A 31 -13.26 -26.44 -1.52
C ASP A 31 -12.59 -25.21 -0.93
N GLY A 32 -12.81 -24.98 0.36
CA GLY A 32 -12.09 -24.01 1.16
C GLY A 32 -11.30 -24.69 2.28
N PRO A 33 -10.32 -24.01 2.90
CA PRO A 33 -9.56 -24.57 4.00
C PRO A 33 -10.46 -25.08 5.13
N GLN A 34 -10.08 -26.24 5.70
CA GLN A 34 -10.80 -26.81 6.83
C GLN A 34 -10.65 -25.89 8.06
N GLY A 35 -11.72 -25.74 8.83
CA GLY A 35 -11.72 -24.91 10.04
C GLY A 35 -11.92 -23.41 9.78
N TRP A 36 -11.96 -22.97 8.52
CA TRP A 36 -12.26 -21.58 8.19
C TRP A 36 -13.77 -21.30 8.19
N GLU A 37 -14.12 -20.06 8.53
CA GLU A 37 -15.52 -19.58 8.45
C GLU A 37 -15.98 -19.50 6.99
N LYS A 38 -17.23 -19.88 6.73
CA LYS A 38 -17.80 -19.94 5.38
C LYS A 38 -19.03 -19.05 5.30
N TYR A 39 -19.05 -18.21 4.25
CA TYR A 39 -20.14 -17.31 3.95
C TYR A 39 -20.61 -17.60 2.52
N TYR A 40 -21.92 -17.59 2.29
CA TYR A 40 -22.52 -17.96 1.01
C TYR A 40 -23.43 -16.83 0.51
N LEU A 41 -23.32 -16.50 -0.78
CA LEU A 41 -24.20 -15.53 -1.44
C LEU A 41 -24.19 -15.79 -2.96
N HIS A 42 -25.38 -16.03 -3.51
CA HIS A 42 -25.63 -16.10 -4.97
C HIS A 42 -24.60 -16.93 -5.76
N GLY A 43 -24.36 -18.17 -5.35
CA GLY A 43 -23.45 -19.10 -6.04
C GLY A 43 -21.97 -18.90 -5.71
N TRP A 44 -21.64 -17.99 -4.79
CA TRP A 44 -20.28 -17.76 -4.32
C TRP A 44 -20.11 -18.18 -2.86
N LYS A 45 -18.93 -18.74 -2.56
CA LYS A 45 -18.50 -19.08 -1.23
C LYS A 45 -17.23 -18.32 -0.87
N LEU A 46 -17.31 -17.51 0.17
CA LEU A 46 -16.16 -16.90 0.82
C LEU A 46 -15.74 -17.79 2.00
N SER A 47 -14.52 -18.32 1.95
CA SER A 47 -13.89 -18.98 3.10
C SER A 47 -12.85 -18.04 3.69
N ALA A 48 -12.98 -17.69 4.95
CA ALA A 48 -12.12 -16.74 5.63
C ALA A 48 -11.50 -17.35 6.88
N HIS A 49 -10.21 -17.08 7.12
CA HIS A 49 -9.55 -17.46 8.36
C HIS A 49 -10.36 -16.91 9.56
N PRO A 50 -10.51 -17.63 10.69
CA PRO A 50 -11.29 -17.17 11.85
C PRO A 50 -10.91 -15.78 12.38
N ASP A 51 -9.66 -15.37 12.20
CA ASP A 51 -9.17 -14.05 12.59
C ASP A 51 -9.27 -13.00 11.43
N ALA A 52 -9.80 -13.37 10.27
CA ALA A 52 -10.07 -12.40 9.20
C ALA A 52 -11.29 -11.55 9.56
N TYR A 53 -11.19 -10.26 9.31
CA TYR A 53 -12.29 -9.36 9.61
C TYR A 53 -13.27 -9.32 8.44
N VAL A 54 -14.41 -9.98 8.61
CA VAL A 54 -15.50 -10.03 7.62
C VAL A 54 -16.69 -9.24 8.13
N CYS A 55 -17.13 -8.28 7.33
CA CYS A 55 -18.30 -7.45 7.58
C CYS A 55 -19.34 -7.71 6.48
N GLU A 56 -20.56 -8.04 6.82
CA GLU A 56 -21.65 -8.15 5.87
C GLU A 56 -22.07 -6.77 5.37
N LEU A 57 -22.15 -6.60 4.06
CA LEU A 57 -22.65 -5.39 3.43
C LEU A 57 -24.16 -5.50 3.19
N LEU A 58 -24.89 -4.51 3.63
CA LEU A 58 -26.34 -4.44 3.49
C LEU A 58 -26.73 -3.22 2.66
N SER A 59 -27.82 -3.32 1.92
CA SER A 59 -28.53 -2.19 1.34
C SER A 59 -29.29 -1.39 2.41
N GLU A 60 -29.84 -0.24 2.04
CA GLU A 60 -30.75 0.53 2.91
C GLU A 60 -31.98 -0.27 3.33
N ASP A 61 -32.44 -1.19 2.47
CA ASP A 61 -33.57 -2.07 2.70
C ASP A 61 -33.20 -3.30 3.58
N GLY A 62 -31.94 -3.42 4.00
CA GLY A 62 -31.45 -4.52 4.83
C GLY A 62 -31.14 -5.82 4.08
N GLU A 63 -31.17 -5.81 2.75
CA GLU A 63 -30.79 -6.96 1.91
C GLU A 63 -29.26 -7.14 1.87
N SER A 64 -28.79 -8.39 1.88
CA SER A 64 -27.36 -8.68 1.78
C SER A 64 -26.84 -8.39 0.37
N LEU A 65 -25.78 -7.60 0.30
CA LEU A 65 -25.12 -7.18 -0.93
C LEU A 65 -23.78 -7.91 -1.14
N GLY A 66 -23.23 -8.51 -0.09
CA GLY A 66 -21.92 -9.15 -0.14
C GLY A 66 -21.12 -8.96 1.13
N TRP A 67 -19.80 -8.89 0.96
CA TRP A 67 -18.87 -8.87 2.09
C TRP A 67 -17.81 -7.77 1.92
N LEU A 68 -17.49 -7.14 3.03
CA LEU A 68 -16.40 -6.20 3.17
C LEU A 68 -15.34 -6.81 4.09
N LEU A 69 -14.13 -6.98 3.57
CA LEU A 69 -13.01 -7.59 4.26
C LEU A 69 -12.03 -6.52 4.71
N GLU A 70 -11.56 -6.60 5.95
CA GLU A 70 -10.52 -5.76 6.53
C GLU A 70 -10.76 -4.24 6.47
N PRO A 71 -11.99 -3.71 6.56
CA PRO A 71 -12.22 -2.28 6.61
C PRO A 71 -11.61 -1.69 7.89
N GLN A 72 -11.10 -0.46 7.80
CA GLN A 72 -10.56 0.24 8.97
C GLN A 72 -11.46 1.38 9.43
N ALA A 73 -12.15 2.04 8.52
CA ALA A 73 -13.22 2.99 8.84
C ALA A 73 -14.18 3.16 7.66
N TYR A 74 -15.36 3.67 7.94
CA TYR A 74 -16.31 4.19 6.96
C TYR A 74 -16.64 5.63 7.31
N LEU A 75 -16.28 6.56 6.44
CA LEU A 75 -16.53 7.99 6.60
C LEU A 75 -17.79 8.36 5.81
N SER A 76 -18.78 8.96 6.46
CA SER A 76 -20.01 9.34 5.81
C SER A 76 -20.53 10.70 6.27
N ALA A 77 -21.49 11.26 5.55
CA ALA A 77 -22.17 12.49 5.95
C ALA A 77 -22.98 12.30 7.24
N GLY A 78 -23.49 11.08 7.49
CA GLY A 78 -24.26 10.73 8.68
C GLY A 78 -23.43 10.41 9.91
N GLY A 79 -22.10 10.37 9.77
CA GLY A 79 -21.15 10.08 10.86
C GLY A 79 -20.10 9.06 10.45
N ASP A 80 -18.95 9.14 11.10
CA ASP A 80 -17.82 8.26 10.84
C ASP A 80 -17.86 7.09 11.82
N LEU A 81 -17.61 5.87 11.32
CA LEU A 81 -17.65 4.65 12.14
C LEU A 81 -16.59 3.64 11.71
N ILE A 82 -16.32 2.69 12.58
CA ILE A 82 -15.57 1.47 12.25
C ILE A 82 -16.62 0.40 11.90
N PRO A 83 -16.65 -0.10 10.66
CA PRO A 83 -17.53 -1.20 10.30
C PRO A 83 -17.24 -2.41 11.20
N LYS A 84 -18.29 -3.01 11.79
CA LYS A 84 -18.14 -4.21 12.62
C LYS A 84 -18.65 -5.44 11.82
N LYS A 85 -19.59 -6.16 12.34
CA LYS A 85 -20.16 -7.33 11.65
C LYS A 85 -21.02 -6.99 10.44
N LYS A 86 -21.61 -5.79 10.43
CA LYS A 86 -22.49 -5.31 9.37
C LYS A 86 -22.23 -3.84 9.07
N LEU A 87 -22.36 -3.48 7.80
CA LEU A 87 -22.32 -2.10 7.32
C LEU A 87 -23.45 -1.90 6.32
N THR A 88 -24.37 -0.99 6.62
CA THR A 88 -25.39 -0.56 5.66
C THR A 88 -24.80 0.55 4.78
N LEU A 89 -24.87 0.35 3.48
CA LEU A 89 -24.50 1.33 2.48
C LEU A 89 -25.71 2.15 2.05
N PRO A 90 -25.53 3.42 1.66
CA PRO A 90 -26.62 4.26 1.15
C PRO A 90 -26.95 3.92 -0.31
N VAL A 91 -27.30 2.67 -0.56
CA VAL A 91 -27.66 2.11 -1.87
C VAL A 91 -28.76 1.09 -1.73
N ASN A 92 -29.56 0.93 -2.77
CA ASN A 92 -30.56 -0.14 -2.87
C ASN A 92 -29.92 -1.39 -3.48
N LYS A 93 -30.51 -2.55 -3.28
CA LYS A 93 -30.10 -3.80 -3.91
C LYS A 93 -30.02 -3.69 -5.45
N ASN A 94 -30.97 -2.95 -6.03
CA ASN A 94 -31.08 -2.73 -7.47
C ASN A 94 -30.25 -1.54 -8.00
N SER A 95 -29.49 -0.88 -7.14
CA SER A 95 -28.58 0.20 -7.53
C SER A 95 -27.58 -0.30 -8.58
N ASP A 96 -27.20 0.59 -9.48
CA ASP A 96 -26.17 0.27 -10.47
C ASP A 96 -24.76 0.23 -9.85
N ALA A 97 -23.82 -0.32 -10.60
CA ALA A 97 -22.44 -0.45 -10.12
C ALA A 97 -21.77 0.89 -9.83
N ALA A 98 -22.18 1.98 -10.50
CA ALA A 98 -21.62 3.31 -10.26
C ALA A 98 -22.10 3.89 -8.92
N GLU A 99 -23.30 3.57 -8.48
CA GLU A 99 -23.80 3.95 -7.16
C GLU A 99 -23.01 3.24 -6.05
N PHE A 100 -22.72 1.95 -6.21
CA PHE A 100 -21.83 1.23 -5.29
C PHE A 100 -20.43 1.84 -5.26
N GLU A 101 -19.86 2.16 -6.41
CA GLU A 101 -18.54 2.81 -6.47
C GLU A 101 -18.53 4.18 -5.79
N ARG A 102 -19.62 4.96 -5.93
CA ARG A 102 -19.79 6.20 -5.18
C ARG A 102 -19.77 5.97 -3.67
N ALA A 103 -20.50 4.98 -3.19
CA ALA A 103 -20.55 4.65 -1.76
C ALA A 103 -19.22 4.17 -1.21
N PHE A 104 -18.47 3.35 -1.97
CA PHE A 104 -17.17 2.81 -1.51
C PHE A 104 -16.06 3.86 -1.51
N TYR A 105 -15.96 4.64 -2.57
CA TYR A 105 -14.86 5.57 -2.80
C TYR A 105 -15.21 7.02 -2.46
N GLY A 106 -16.44 7.25 -1.93
CA GLY A 106 -16.90 8.58 -1.56
C GLY A 106 -16.91 9.53 -2.74
N ARG A 107 -17.50 9.13 -3.87
CA ARG A 107 -17.57 9.98 -5.06
C ARG A 107 -18.87 10.76 -5.10
N ASN A 108 -18.76 12.06 -5.37
CA ASN A 108 -19.91 12.92 -5.63
C ASN A 108 -20.48 12.69 -7.05
N SER A 109 -21.56 13.41 -7.39
CA SER A 109 -22.22 13.33 -8.70
C SER A 109 -21.32 13.67 -9.88
N ASN A 110 -20.24 14.42 -9.66
CA ASN A 110 -19.23 14.75 -10.67
C ASN A 110 -18.11 13.70 -10.78
N GLY A 111 -18.20 12.59 -10.03
CA GLY A 111 -17.22 11.51 -10.02
C GLY A 111 -15.96 11.79 -9.19
N HIS A 112 -15.87 12.96 -8.53
CA HIS A 112 -14.74 13.30 -7.65
C HIS A 112 -14.96 12.79 -6.23
N SER A 113 -13.89 12.34 -5.59
CA SER A 113 -13.93 11.95 -4.18
C SER A 113 -14.16 13.16 -3.28
N ASP A 114 -15.12 13.03 -2.36
CA ASP A 114 -15.49 14.05 -1.36
C ASP A 114 -14.91 13.75 0.03
N GLY A 115 -14.09 12.71 0.13
CA GLY A 115 -13.47 12.28 1.39
C GLY A 115 -14.38 11.42 2.26
N THR A 116 -15.51 10.96 1.73
CA THR A 116 -16.31 9.88 2.36
C THR A 116 -15.88 8.51 1.85
N GLY A 117 -16.59 7.44 2.23
CA GLY A 117 -16.36 6.08 1.77
C GLY A 117 -15.53 5.22 2.72
N ILE A 118 -15.10 4.06 2.23
CA ILE A 118 -14.39 3.07 3.03
C ILE A 118 -12.89 3.39 3.06
N MET A 119 -12.32 3.41 4.26
CA MET A 119 -10.93 3.75 4.50
C MET A 119 -10.10 2.53 4.90
N GLY A 120 -8.82 2.59 4.60
CA GLY A 120 -7.83 1.60 5.04
C GLY A 120 -7.59 0.48 4.03
N LEU A 121 -7.22 -0.67 4.56
CA LEU A 121 -6.97 -1.90 3.80
C LEU A 121 -8.29 -2.66 3.68
N TRP A 122 -8.94 -2.60 2.55
CA TRP A 122 -10.24 -3.27 2.40
C TRP A 122 -10.41 -3.93 1.03
N VAL A 123 -11.25 -4.96 1.01
CA VAL A 123 -11.79 -5.59 -0.21
C VAL A 123 -13.29 -5.70 -0.06
N ALA A 124 -14.05 -5.27 -1.05
CA ALA A 124 -15.49 -5.48 -1.12
C ALA A 124 -15.81 -6.49 -2.23
N ILE A 125 -16.59 -7.51 -1.86
CA ILE A 125 -17.14 -8.50 -2.77
C ILE A 125 -18.62 -8.21 -2.86
N ILE A 126 -19.09 -7.75 -4.02
CA ILE A 126 -20.47 -7.28 -4.22
C ILE A 126 -21.16 -8.11 -5.27
N ILE A 127 -22.39 -8.49 -4.96
CA ILE A 127 -23.31 -9.12 -5.88
C ILE A 127 -24.61 -8.31 -5.81
N GLY A 128 -24.89 -7.53 -6.83
CA GLY A 128 -26.00 -6.58 -6.84
C GLY A 128 -26.52 -6.33 -8.26
N GLY A 129 -27.39 -5.32 -8.37
CA GLY A 129 -28.05 -4.95 -9.60
C GLY A 129 -29.48 -5.53 -9.72
N SER A 130 -30.23 -5.04 -10.71
CA SER A 130 -31.57 -5.55 -11.04
C SER A 130 -31.50 -6.91 -11.72
N GLU A 131 -32.63 -7.60 -11.86
CA GLU A 131 -32.71 -8.85 -12.63
C GLU A 131 -32.18 -8.71 -14.07
N GLU A 132 -32.35 -7.52 -14.68
CA GLU A 132 -31.93 -7.23 -16.05
C GLU A 132 -30.46 -6.79 -16.14
N ALA A 133 -29.87 -6.28 -15.04
CA ALA A 133 -28.52 -5.71 -15.00
C ALA A 133 -27.76 -6.13 -13.73
N SER A 134 -27.78 -7.42 -13.42
CA SER A 134 -27.03 -7.97 -12.29
C SER A 134 -25.51 -7.89 -12.52
N PHE A 135 -24.76 -7.71 -11.47
CA PHE A 135 -23.29 -7.72 -11.52
C PHE A 135 -22.69 -8.39 -10.29
N SER A 136 -21.53 -9.01 -10.49
CA SER A 136 -20.73 -9.60 -9.43
C SER A 136 -19.31 -9.07 -9.54
N ARG A 137 -18.82 -8.35 -8.53
CA ARG A 137 -17.53 -7.65 -8.61
C ARG A 137 -16.73 -7.73 -7.32
N VAL A 138 -15.41 -7.74 -7.46
CA VAL A 138 -14.46 -7.54 -6.36
C VAL A 138 -13.80 -6.19 -6.51
N TYR A 139 -13.97 -5.32 -5.52
CA TYR A 139 -13.33 -4.02 -5.42
C TYR A 139 -12.25 -4.05 -4.33
N LEU A 140 -11.25 -3.19 -4.43
CA LEU A 140 -10.22 -3.08 -3.39
C LEU A 140 -9.86 -1.63 -3.09
N GLY A 141 -9.53 -1.39 -1.84
CA GLY A 141 -8.93 -0.13 -1.40
C GLY A 141 -7.52 0.03 -1.96
N ALA A 142 -7.03 1.25 -1.93
CA ALA A 142 -5.75 1.65 -2.54
C ALA A 142 -4.51 0.90 -2.00
N SER A 143 -4.62 0.20 -0.87
CA SER A 143 -3.49 -0.43 -0.19
C SER A 143 -3.69 -1.93 0.07
N HIS A 144 -4.71 -2.56 -0.49
CA HIS A 144 -4.93 -4.00 -0.35
C HIS A 144 -4.31 -4.79 -1.51
N SER A 145 -4.09 -6.09 -1.30
CA SER A 145 -3.53 -7.00 -2.30
C SER A 145 -4.43 -8.20 -2.52
N VAL A 146 -4.90 -8.35 -3.74
CA VAL A 146 -5.74 -9.47 -4.18
C VAL A 146 -5.12 -10.11 -5.40
N VAL A 147 -5.12 -11.43 -5.46
CA VAL A 147 -4.75 -12.22 -6.62
C VAL A 147 -5.92 -13.07 -7.08
N TYR A 148 -5.98 -13.39 -8.37
CA TYR A 148 -7.06 -14.19 -8.94
C TYR A 148 -6.56 -15.10 -10.06
N HIS A 149 -7.20 -16.24 -10.20
CA HIS A 149 -6.90 -17.22 -11.24
C HIS A 149 -8.15 -17.40 -12.14
N PRO A 150 -8.16 -16.84 -13.36
CA PRO A 150 -9.35 -16.82 -14.22
C PRO A 150 -9.90 -18.23 -14.51
N GLN A 151 -9.03 -19.18 -14.93
CA GLN A 151 -9.47 -20.52 -15.31
C GLN A 151 -9.99 -21.35 -14.13
N LYS A 152 -9.47 -21.15 -12.94
CA LYS A 152 -9.94 -21.83 -11.72
C LYS A 152 -11.10 -21.09 -11.05
N ARG A 153 -11.41 -19.86 -11.48
CA ARG A 153 -12.45 -18.99 -10.91
C ARG A 153 -12.25 -18.81 -9.39
N ILE A 154 -11.01 -18.53 -9.00
CA ILE A 154 -10.62 -18.31 -7.59
C ILE A 154 -10.10 -16.90 -7.44
N VAL A 155 -10.54 -16.22 -6.37
CA VAL A 155 -10.01 -14.93 -5.92
C VAL A 155 -9.52 -15.08 -4.49
N THR A 156 -8.34 -14.57 -4.19
CA THR A 156 -7.72 -14.77 -2.86
C THR A 156 -6.64 -13.73 -2.58
N THR A 157 -6.11 -13.76 -1.39
CA THR A 157 -4.95 -12.96 -0.99
C THR A 157 -3.63 -13.69 -1.18
N SER A 158 -3.64 -15.03 -1.28
CA SER A 158 -2.43 -15.84 -1.40
C SER A 158 -2.58 -16.97 -2.42
N HIS A 159 -1.53 -17.21 -3.21
CA HIS A 159 -1.46 -18.38 -4.11
C HIS A 159 -1.52 -19.71 -3.36
N ASN A 160 -1.10 -19.76 -2.09
CA ASN A 160 -1.15 -20.98 -1.27
C ASN A 160 -2.59 -21.51 -1.07
N LEU A 161 -3.59 -20.67 -1.32
CA LEU A 161 -5.01 -21.05 -1.27
C LEU A 161 -5.55 -21.56 -2.62
N ILE A 162 -4.69 -21.73 -3.61
CA ILE A 162 -5.07 -22.18 -4.95
C ILE A 162 -4.50 -23.58 -5.20
N PRO A 163 -5.34 -24.63 -5.24
CA PRO A 163 -4.87 -26.00 -5.44
C PRO A 163 -4.10 -26.17 -6.75
N GLY A 164 -2.94 -26.84 -6.68
CA GLY A 164 -2.12 -27.18 -7.83
C GLY A 164 -1.59 -25.99 -8.62
N ILE A 165 -1.39 -24.85 -7.99
CA ILE A 165 -0.72 -23.71 -8.63
C ILE A 165 0.74 -24.03 -8.91
N LYS A 166 1.23 -23.65 -10.08
CA LYS A 166 2.62 -23.87 -10.49
C LYS A 166 3.37 -22.55 -10.63
N ARG A 167 4.64 -22.56 -10.27
CA ARG A 167 5.52 -21.41 -10.48
C ARG A 167 5.78 -21.18 -11.96
N ASN A 168 5.82 -19.93 -12.37
CA ASN A 168 6.30 -19.51 -13.69
C ASN A 168 7.80 -19.22 -13.58
N GLU A 169 8.63 -20.19 -14.00
CA GLU A 169 10.07 -20.09 -13.87
C GLU A 169 10.66 -18.94 -14.69
N ASP A 170 10.16 -18.73 -15.91
CA ASP A 170 10.66 -17.69 -16.82
C ASP A 170 10.43 -16.30 -16.23
N LEU A 171 9.22 -16.01 -15.74
CA LEU A 171 8.93 -14.76 -15.05
C LEU A 171 9.73 -14.63 -13.76
N SER A 172 9.86 -15.71 -12.98
CA SER A 172 10.60 -15.68 -11.72
C SER A 172 12.10 -15.38 -11.94
N LYS A 173 12.69 -15.93 -13.00
CA LYS A 173 14.06 -15.64 -13.42
C LYS A 173 14.21 -14.22 -13.95
N ALA A 174 13.31 -13.79 -14.83
CA ALA A 174 13.36 -12.46 -15.45
C ALA A 174 13.24 -11.34 -14.41
N PHE A 175 12.35 -11.47 -13.42
CA PHE A 175 12.18 -10.49 -12.34
C PHE A 175 13.23 -10.60 -11.23
N ASP A 176 14.22 -11.52 -11.36
CA ASP A 176 15.31 -11.70 -10.38
C ASP A 176 14.82 -11.72 -8.92
N CYS A 177 13.78 -12.51 -8.70
CA CYS A 177 13.03 -12.54 -7.44
C CYS A 177 13.90 -12.84 -6.22
N LEU A 178 15.00 -13.58 -6.43
CA LEU A 178 15.92 -13.98 -5.35
C LEU A 178 16.86 -12.85 -4.92
N ASN A 179 17.19 -11.92 -5.81
CA ASN A 179 18.15 -10.86 -5.53
C ASN A 179 17.50 -9.52 -5.13
N ARG A 180 16.16 -9.46 -5.01
CA ARG A 180 15.40 -8.30 -4.53
C ARG A 180 15.55 -7.03 -5.36
N LYS A 181 15.90 -7.12 -6.62
CA LYS A 181 16.12 -5.94 -7.46
C LYS A 181 14.84 -5.44 -8.11
N SER A 182 13.87 -6.33 -8.30
CA SER A 182 12.59 -6.03 -8.94
C SER A 182 11.41 -6.62 -8.15
N TYR A 183 10.22 -6.26 -8.53
CA TYR A 183 8.95 -6.78 -8.02
C TYR A 183 7.99 -6.95 -9.19
N PHE A 184 7.06 -7.90 -9.11
CA PHE A 184 6.08 -8.13 -10.17
C PHE A 184 5.17 -6.91 -10.33
N THR A 185 5.09 -6.40 -11.54
CA THR A 185 4.34 -5.20 -11.92
C THR A 185 3.26 -5.54 -12.95
N PHE A 186 2.40 -4.59 -13.26
CA PHE A 186 1.35 -4.69 -14.29
C PHE A 186 0.42 -5.90 -14.11
N GLY A 187 0.14 -6.27 -12.86
CA GLY A 187 -0.73 -7.40 -12.54
C GLY A 187 -0.09 -8.78 -12.71
N LEU A 188 1.20 -8.87 -13.00
CA LEU A 188 1.92 -10.14 -13.08
C LEU A 188 2.20 -10.70 -11.68
N THR A 189 2.37 -12.02 -11.62
CA THR A 189 2.82 -12.77 -10.43
C THR A 189 3.85 -13.83 -10.81
N ALA A 190 4.45 -14.47 -9.80
CA ALA A 190 5.39 -15.57 -9.99
C ALA A 190 4.73 -16.88 -10.46
N PHE A 191 3.42 -16.94 -10.63
CA PHE A 191 2.68 -18.19 -10.80
C PHE A 191 1.92 -18.24 -12.12
N VAL A 192 1.84 -19.43 -12.71
CA VAL A 192 1.15 -19.67 -13.97
C VAL A 192 -0.34 -19.39 -13.84
N GLY A 193 -0.88 -18.54 -14.72
CA GLY A 193 -2.31 -18.20 -14.74
C GLY A 193 -2.77 -17.28 -13.61
N LEU A 194 -1.96 -17.06 -12.59
CA LEU A 194 -2.30 -16.18 -11.48
C LEU A 194 -1.98 -14.73 -11.81
N LYS A 195 -2.92 -13.85 -11.52
CA LYS A 195 -2.82 -12.41 -11.76
C LYS A 195 -3.09 -11.63 -10.48
N ARG A 196 -2.52 -10.43 -10.38
CA ARG A 196 -2.82 -9.47 -9.32
C ARG A 196 -3.86 -8.48 -9.79
N LEU A 197 -4.88 -8.24 -8.99
CA LEU A 197 -5.79 -7.13 -9.20
C LEU A 197 -5.08 -5.83 -8.81
N LEU A 198 -5.01 -4.88 -9.74
CA LEU A 198 -4.37 -3.59 -9.49
C LEU A 198 -5.32 -2.66 -8.72
N PRO A 199 -4.83 -1.72 -7.91
CA PRO A 199 -5.64 -0.61 -7.42
C PRO A 199 -6.37 0.08 -8.56
N ASN A 200 -7.50 0.71 -8.25
CA ASN A 200 -8.35 1.40 -9.24
C ASN A 200 -8.99 0.49 -10.30
N HIS A 201 -8.94 -0.82 -10.09
CA HIS A 201 -9.64 -1.81 -10.91
C HIS A 201 -10.60 -2.61 -10.05
N TYR A 202 -11.72 -3.01 -10.62
CA TYR A 202 -12.53 -4.10 -10.09
C TYR A 202 -12.32 -5.37 -10.92
N LEU A 203 -12.53 -6.51 -10.29
CA LEU A 203 -12.60 -7.80 -10.98
C LEU A 203 -14.08 -8.16 -11.20
N ASN A 204 -14.49 -8.32 -12.45
CA ASN A 204 -15.80 -8.88 -12.77
C ASN A 204 -15.74 -10.40 -12.50
N LEU A 205 -16.61 -10.92 -11.63
CA LEU A 205 -16.62 -12.34 -11.24
C LEU A 205 -17.28 -13.24 -12.30
N ASP A 206 -18.04 -12.69 -13.24
CA ASP A 206 -18.68 -13.47 -14.31
C ASP A 206 -17.67 -13.78 -15.41
N THR A 207 -16.87 -12.79 -15.80
CA THR A 207 -15.86 -12.90 -16.86
C THR A 207 -14.44 -13.13 -16.36
N PHE A 208 -14.17 -12.91 -15.08
CA PHE A 208 -12.83 -12.86 -14.48
C PHE A 208 -11.88 -11.88 -15.19
N ALA A 209 -12.44 -10.81 -15.74
CA ALA A 209 -11.70 -9.71 -16.35
C ALA A 209 -11.58 -8.53 -15.39
N PRO A 210 -10.37 -7.98 -15.17
CA PRO A 210 -10.21 -6.73 -14.44
C PRO A 210 -10.62 -5.56 -15.32
N THR A 211 -11.26 -4.56 -14.73
CA THR A 211 -11.68 -3.32 -15.41
C THR A 211 -11.30 -2.13 -14.58
N ARG A 212 -10.66 -1.13 -15.19
CA ARG A 212 -10.34 0.15 -14.57
C ARG A 212 -11.62 0.93 -14.29
N HIS A 213 -11.80 1.38 -13.05
CA HIS A 213 -12.92 2.26 -12.67
C HIS A 213 -12.46 3.68 -12.33
N TRP A 214 -11.15 3.92 -12.23
CA TRP A 214 -10.56 5.25 -11.97
C TRP A 214 -9.08 5.28 -12.42
N PRO A 215 -8.58 6.40 -12.98
CA PRO A 215 -9.37 7.51 -13.50
C PRO A 215 -10.13 7.13 -14.77
N THR A 216 -11.30 7.75 -14.98
CA THR A 216 -12.13 7.56 -16.17
C THR A 216 -11.98 8.70 -17.19
N GLY A 217 -11.22 9.72 -16.85
CA GLY A 217 -10.95 10.92 -17.64
C GLY A 217 -10.02 11.88 -16.90
N PRO A 218 -9.77 13.06 -17.44
CA PRO A 218 -8.91 14.06 -16.81
C PRO A 218 -9.50 14.51 -15.47
N LEU A 219 -8.63 14.73 -14.48
CA LEU A 219 -9.02 15.18 -13.14
C LEU A 219 -9.06 16.70 -13.10
N ARG A 220 -10.19 17.27 -13.51
CA ARG A 220 -10.44 18.73 -13.57
C ARG A 220 -11.65 19.11 -12.71
N PRO A 221 -11.73 20.32 -12.15
CA PRO A 221 -10.72 21.39 -12.15
C PRO A 221 -9.53 21.10 -11.24
N GLU A 222 -8.42 21.81 -11.44
CA GLU A 222 -7.27 21.78 -10.55
C GLU A 222 -7.61 22.37 -9.17
N ILE A 223 -6.88 21.91 -8.17
CA ILE A 223 -7.01 22.38 -6.78
C ILE A 223 -5.77 23.22 -6.44
N ASP A 224 -5.98 24.39 -5.81
CA ASP A 224 -4.87 25.15 -5.24
C ASP A 224 -4.05 24.33 -4.25
N GLY A 225 -2.72 24.49 -4.30
CA GLY A 225 -1.79 23.67 -3.54
C GLY A 225 -2.01 23.69 -2.03
N LYS A 226 -2.27 24.86 -1.45
CA LYS A 226 -2.53 24.97 0.00
C LYS A 226 -3.91 24.42 0.38
N THR A 227 -4.90 24.64 -0.45
CA THR A 227 -6.24 24.06 -0.29
C THR A 227 -6.17 22.54 -0.33
N GLY A 228 -5.45 21.95 -1.30
CA GLY A 228 -5.24 20.51 -1.37
C GLY A 228 -4.46 19.96 -0.16
N ALA A 229 -3.42 20.67 0.29
CA ALA A 229 -2.67 20.28 1.48
C ALA A 229 -3.57 20.26 2.74
N ALA A 230 -4.40 21.27 2.94
CA ALA A 230 -5.36 21.35 4.04
C ALA A 230 -6.39 20.20 3.96
N ALA A 231 -6.97 19.98 2.77
CA ALA A 231 -7.95 18.92 2.55
C ALA A 231 -7.41 17.53 2.90
N ILE A 232 -6.16 17.22 2.52
CA ILE A 232 -5.52 15.95 2.85
C ILE A 232 -5.30 15.82 4.37
N VAL A 233 -4.87 16.89 5.04
CA VAL A 233 -4.67 16.88 6.51
C VAL A 233 -6.01 16.68 7.23
N ASP A 234 -7.05 17.38 6.84
CA ASP A 234 -8.36 17.29 7.50
C ASP A 234 -9.02 15.92 7.24
N HIS A 235 -8.85 15.35 6.04
CA HIS A 235 -9.26 13.98 5.76
C HIS A 235 -8.51 12.97 6.66
N GLY A 236 -7.19 13.12 6.80
CA GLY A 236 -6.39 12.29 7.69
C GLY A 236 -6.81 12.43 9.17
N ARG A 237 -7.16 13.64 9.62
CA ARG A 237 -7.72 13.88 10.95
C ARG A 237 -9.06 13.17 11.14
N ARG A 238 -9.96 13.31 10.18
CA ARG A 238 -11.26 12.64 10.22
C ARG A 238 -11.11 11.12 10.30
N PHE A 239 -10.22 10.55 9.48
CA PHE A 239 -9.91 9.12 9.54
C PHE A 239 -9.31 8.71 10.88
N PHE A 240 -8.38 9.49 11.43
CA PHE A 240 -7.80 9.23 12.74
C PHE A 240 -8.86 9.30 13.85
N LYS A 241 -9.80 10.25 13.77
CA LYS A 241 -10.93 10.34 14.70
C LYS A 241 -11.77 9.07 14.69
N ALA A 242 -12.11 8.55 13.51
CA ALA A 242 -12.83 7.28 13.40
C ALA A 242 -12.04 6.13 14.04
N LEU A 243 -10.73 6.02 13.78
CA LEU A 243 -9.89 4.99 14.40
C LEU A 243 -9.84 5.11 15.93
N SER A 244 -9.82 6.31 16.48
CA SER A 244 -9.74 6.55 17.93
C SER A 244 -11.00 6.14 18.70
N SER A 245 -12.11 5.86 18.01
CA SER A 245 -13.31 5.30 18.66
C SER A 245 -13.12 3.84 19.12
N GLU A 246 -12.17 3.11 18.53
CA GLU A 246 -11.91 1.69 18.83
C GLU A 246 -10.49 1.44 19.34
N TYR A 247 -9.53 2.29 18.99
CA TYR A 247 -8.13 2.13 19.37
C TYR A 247 -7.69 3.26 20.30
N ASN A 248 -7.18 2.89 21.46
CA ASN A 248 -6.76 3.86 22.48
C ASN A 248 -5.30 4.28 22.33
N SER A 249 -4.49 3.56 21.56
CA SER A 249 -3.06 3.80 21.44
C SER A 249 -2.56 3.67 20.00
N PHE A 250 -1.69 4.59 19.60
CA PHE A 250 -1.19 4.72 18.24
C PHE A 250 0.33 4.78 18.21
N ARG A 251 0.90 4.30 17.11
CA ARG A 251 2.31 4.44 16.79
C ARG A 251 2.45 5.17 15.46
N VAL A 252 3.14 6.31 15.49
CA VAL A 252 3.49 7.07 14.29
C VAL A 252 4.95 6.80 13.96
N PHE A 253 5.23 6.31 12.74
CA PHE A 253 6.61 6.15 12.29
C PHE A 253 7.24 7.52 12.06
N ALA A 254 8.32 7.81 12.78
CA ALA A 254 9.04 9.08 12.71
C ALA A 254 10.38 8.91 12.00
N SER A 255 10.63 9.76 11.01
CA SER A 255 11.86 9.79 10.22
C SER A 255 12.24 11.22 9.83
N ALA A 256 13.36 11.40 9.16
CA ALA A 256 13.73 12.67 8.52
C ALA A 256 12.86 12.97 7.29
N GLY A 257 12.04 11.99 6.86
CA GLY A 257 11.21 12.07 5.67
C GLY A 257 10.09 13.11 5.76
N ARG A 258 9.58 13.48 4.58
CA ARG A 258 8.46 14.43 4.44
C ARG A 258 7.14 13.78 4.84
N ASP A 259 6.90 12.57 4.34
CA ASP A 259 5.61 11.88 4.44
C ASP A 259 5.29 11.48 5.89
N SER A 260 6.26 10.95 6.63
CA SER A 260 6.09 10.63 8.06
C SER A 260 5.77 11.85 8.91
N ARG A 261 6.37 13.01 8.57
CA ARG A 261 6.10 14.27 9.26
C ARG A 261 4.73 14.85 8.91
N ALA A 262 4.27 14.67 7.66
CA ALA A 262 2.92 15.02 7.26
C ALA A 262 1.88 14.20 8.06
N VAL A 263 2.08 12.88 8.19
CA VAL A 263 1.21 12.05 9.04
C VAL A 263 1.24 12.49 10.51
N LEU A 264 2.43 12.82 11.05
CA LEU A 264 2.53 13.33 12.42
C LEU A 264 1.75 14.63 12.60
N SER A 265 1.67 15.49 11.56
CA SER A 265 0.92 16.74 11.65
C SER A 265 -0.60 16.55 11.73
N MET A 266 -1.12 15.43 11.23
CA MET A 266 -2.54 15.08 11.29
C MET A 266 -3.00 14.72 12.71
N VAL A 267 -2.11 14.19 13.55
CA VAL A 267 -2.47 13.72 14.90
C VAL A 267 -2.39 14.80 15.98
N ARG A 268 -2.00 16.03 15.63
CA ARG A 268 -1.87 17.14 16.60
C ARG A 268 -3.09 17.35 17.51
N PRO A 269 -4.34 17.41 17.01
CA PRO A 269 -5.51 17.63 17.86
C PRO A 269 -5.63 16.56 18.95
N TYR A 270 -5.34 15.31 18.59
CA TYR A 270 -5.49 14.18 19.51
C TYR A 270 -4.37 14.10 20.56
N VAL A 271 -3.19 14.64 20.24
CA VAL A 271 -2.12 14.82 21.26
C VAL A 271 -2.59 15.83 22.32
N ALA A 272 -3.23 16.91 21.90
CA ALA A 272 -3.78 17.91 22.80
C ALA A 272 -4.91 17.32 23.68
N ASP A 273 -5.69 16.37 23.12
CA ASP A 273 -6.76 15.67 23.83
C ASP A 273 -6.26 14.50 24.71
N GLY A 274 -4.94 14.28 24.78
CA GLY A 274 -4.33 13.26 25.64
C GLY A 274 -4.30 11.85 25.08
N ALA A 275 -4.45 11.65 23.76
CA ALA A 275 -4.33 10.34 23.12
C ALA A 275 -2.94 9.73 23.32
N ASP A 276 -2.88 8.40 23.57
CA ASP A 276 -1.62 7.67 23.73
C ASP A 276 -0.92 7.47 22.37
N ILE A 277 -0.03 8.39 22.02
CA ILE A 277 0.71 8.39 20.75
C ILE A 277 2.20 8.18 21.02
N LEU A 278 2.78 7.15 20.39
CA LEU A 278 4.19 6.80 20.45
C LEU A 278 4.87 7.07 19.10
N LEU A 279 5.93 7.85 19.09
CA LEU A 279 6.81 7.94 17.93
C LEU A 279 7.71 6.70 17.87
N SER A 280 7.94 6.16 16.68
CA SER A 280 8.80 4.98 16.51
C SER A 280 9.75 5.16 15.33
N THR A 281 11.03 4.85 15.54
CA THR A 281 12.06 4.95 14.50
C THR A 281 12.86 3.65 14.43
N SER A 282 12.95 3.06 13.25
CA SER A 282 13.82 1.91 13.00
C SER A 282 15.20 2.39 12.56
N VAL A 283 16.25 1.91 13.23
CA VAL A 283 17.63 2.37 13.04
C VAL A 283 18.53 1.20 12.66
N GLY A 284 19.16 1.30 11.51
CA GLY A 284 20.22 0.40 11.04
C GLY A 284 21.60 1.02 11.15
N SER A 285 22.59 0.35 10.57
CA SER A 285 23.97 0.82 10.51
C SER A 285 24.22 1.89 9.41
N ASP A 286 23.22 2.14 8.54
CA ASP A 286 23.33 3.10 7.46
C ASP A 286 23.15 4.55 7.92
N LEU A 287 23.70 5.50 7.14
CA LEU A 287 23.65 6.92 7.48
C LEU A 287 22.23 7.53 7.34
N GLY A 288 21.36 6.93 6.53
CA GLY A 288 19.96 7.36 6.38
C GLY A 288 19.21 7.14 7.66
N SER A 289 19.22 5.93 8.19
CA SER A 289 18.56 5.57 9.44
C SER A 289 19.12 6.34 10.66
N GLN A 290 20.43 6.68 10.64
CA GLN A 290 21.02 7.55 11.68
C GLN A 290 20.48 8.99 11.58
N MET A 291 20.24 9.49 10.38
CA MET A 291 19.60 10.79 10.17
C MET A 291 18.13 10.76 10.66
N ASP A 292 17.42 9.69 10.33
CA ASP A 292 16.03 9.47 10.80
C ASP A 292 15.96 9.55 12.33
N LEU A 293 16.88 8.87 13.03
CA LEU A 293 16.96 8.91 14.49
C LEU A 293 17.20 10.32 15.04
N GLN A 294 18.13 11.08 14.43
CA GLN A 294 18.42 12.44 14.89
C GLN A 294 17.21 13.36 14.75
N VAL A 295 16.52 13.27 13.60
CA VAL A 295 15.33 14.07 13.34
C VAL A 295 14.18 13.63 14.25
N ALA A 296 13.92 12.33 14.37
CA ALA A 296 12.85 11.82 15.21
C ALA A 296 12.99 12.23 16.70
N ARG A 297 14.22 12.23 17.23
CA ARG A 297 14.50 12.74 18.59
C ARG A 297 14.18 14.22 18.74
N ARG A 298 14.39 15.03 17.69
CA ARG A 298 14.00 16.46 17.71
C ARG A 298 12.49 16.62 17.62
N LEU A 299 11.82 15.84 16.76
CA LEU A 299 10.37 15.82 16.66
C LEU A 299 9.74 15.42 18.01
N ALA A 300 10.26 14.39 18.68
CA ALA A 300 9.80 13.98 20.00
C ALA A 300 9.92 15.10 21.05
N ARG A 301 11.02 15.86 21.04
CA ARG A 301 11.18 17.03 21.93
C ARG A 301 10.22 18.17 21.63
N ILE A 302 9.93 18.44 20.36
CA ILE A 302 8.98 19.49 19.96
C ILE A 302 7.56 19.10 20.33
N THR A 303 7.19 17.84 20.13
CA THR A 303 5.82 17.36 20.36
C THR A 303 5.54 16.95 21.80
N GLY A 304 6.59 16.74 22.62
CA GLY A 304 6.45 16.15 23.96
C GLY A 304 6.09 14.64 23.94
N LEU A 305 6.03 14.01 22.77
CA LEU A 305 5.62 12.61 22.63
C LEU A 305 6.73 11.64 23.02
N PRO A 306 6.40 10.48 23.61
CA PRO A 306 7.36 9.41 23.87
C PRO A 306 7.93 8.88 22.54
N HIS A 307 9.20 8.45 22.56
CA HIS A 307 9.91 7.99 21.38
C HIS A 307 10.60 6.65 21.62
N GLU A 308 10.22 5.66 20.82
CA GLU A 308 10.80 4.32 20.78
C GLU A 308 11.83 4.24 19.65
N VAL A 309 13.00 3.68 19.94
CA VAL A 309 14.03 3.41 18.95
C VAL A 309 14.17 1.90 18.78
N LYS A 310 13.93 1.39 17.58
CA LYS A 310 14.11 -0.02 17.22
C LYS A 310 15.41 -0.17 16.48
N TRP A 311 16.40 -0.76 17.14
CA TRP A 311 17.66 -1.10 16.51
C TRP A 311 17.49 -2.36 15.66
N ASN A 312 17.70 -2.23 14.35
CA ASN A 312 17.83 -3.40 13.50
C ASN A 312 19.14 -4.07 13.86
N ALA A 313 19.09 -5.24 14.47
CA ALA A 313 20.28 -6.02 14.77
C ALA A 313 21.11 -6.15 13.47
N ASN A 314 22.42 -5.99 13.60
CA ASN A 314 23.34 -6.31 12.50
C ASN A 314 22.96 -7.71 12.02
N LYS A 315 22.72 -7.84 10.72
CA LYS A 315 22.53 -9.14 10.09
C LYS A 315 23.79 -9.95 10.40
N ASN A 316 23.73 -10.88 11.32
CA ASN A 316 24.71 -11.94 11.38
C ASN A 316 24.53 -12.72 10.08
N GLU A 317 25.51 -12.61 9.20
CA GLU A 317 25.54 -13.21 7.85
C GLU A 317 25.46 -14.75 7.91
N SER A 318 25.57 -15.35 9.09
CA SER A 318 25.54 -16.78 9.31
C SER A 318 24.14 -17.45 9.25
N ASP A 319 23.07 -16.68 9.07
CA ASP A 319 21.70 -17.21 9.03
C ASP A 319 21.04 -17.00 7.66
N GLU A 320 21.80 -17.29 6.60
CA GLU A 320 21.35 -17.16 5.21
C GLU A 320 20.14 -18.04 4.91
N ASP A 321 20.12 -19.25 5.45
CA ASP A 321 18.98 -20.18 5.32
C ASP A 321 17.73 -19.72 6.06
N TYR A 322 17.89 -19.09 7.22
CA TYR A 322 16.77 -18.52 7.98
C TYR A 322 16.18 -17.30 7.26
N MET A 323 17.08 -16.44 6.75
CA MET A 323 16.70 -15.28 5.95
C MET A 323 15.98 -15.71 4.67
N ARG A 324 16.47 -16.75 4.03
CA ARG A 324 15.94 -17.31 2.79
C ARG A 324 14.55 -17.93 3.02
N ARG A 325 14.36 -18.72 4.06
CA ARG A 325 13.07 -19.31 4.42
C ARG A 325 12.03 -18.25 4.81
N GLY A 326 12.41 -17.27 5.63
CA GLY A 326 11.52 -16.15 5.99
C GLY A 326 11.12 -15.30 4.79
N PHE A 327 12.06 -15.06 3.89
CA PHE A 327 11.88 -14.33 2.65
C PHE A 327 10.91 -15.03 1.68
N VAL A 328 11.10 -16.33 1.47
CA VAL A 328 10.27 -17.13 0.60
C VAL A 328 8.85 -17.22 1.14
N ARG A 329 8.68 -17.55 2.42
CA ARG A 329 7.35 -17.66 3.05
C ARG A 329 6.56 -16.36 2.94
N ILE A 330 7.18 -15.22 3.16
CA ILE A 330 6.51 -13.93 3.07
C ILE A 330 6.20 -13.56 1.62
N GLY A 331 7.18 -13.69 0.74
CA GLY A 331 7.00 -13.42 -0.68
C GLY A 331 5.94 -14.32 -1.30
N GLU A 332 5.90 -15.58 -0.88
CA GLU A 332 4.91 -16.54 -1.32
C GLU A 332 3.52 -16.24 -0.78
N ALA A 333 3.37 -15.92 0.50
CA ALA A 333 2.09 -15.55 1.06
C ALA A 333 1.45 -14.34 0.35
N ALA A 334 2.28 -13.39 -0.14
CA ALA A 334 1.81 -12.26 -0.93
C ALA A 334 1.73 -12.52 -2.42
N SER A 335 2.05 -13.72 -2.88
CA SER A 335 2.23 -14.02 -4.31
C SER A 335 3.17 -13.03 -5.00
N SER A 336 4.16 -12.54 -4.27
CA SER A 336 5.11 -11.51 -4.69
C SER A 336 6.50 -11.82 -4.12
N PRO A 337 7.15 -12.88 -4.61
CA PRO A 337 8.46 -13.27 -4.12
C PRO A 337 9.48 -12.15 -4.36
N GLY A 338 10.46 -12.07 -3.52
CA GLY A 338 11.61 -11.21 -3.69
C GLY A 338 11.66 -9.96 -2.83
N LEU A 339 10.63 -9.61 -2.08
CA LEU A 339 10.56 -8.31 -1.43
C LEU A 339 11.03 -8.26 0.04
N PHE A 340 11.21 -9.39 0.72
CA PHE A 340 11.34 -9.39 2.17
C PHE A 340 12.47 -10.20 2.73
N SER A 341 13.40 -9.49 3.28
CA SER A 341 14.32 -10.00 4.27
C SER A 341 14.15 -9.23 5.56
N SER A 342 13.31 -9.70 6.42
CA SER A 342 13.40 -9.32 7.81
C SER A 342 13.46 -10.59 8.65
N PRO A 343 14.63 -10.94 9.22
CA PRO A 343 14.74 -12.06 10.14
C PRO A 343 13.83 -11.90 11.38
N ASN A 344 13.32 -10.70 11.58
CA ASN A 344 12.46 -10.37 12.72
C ASN A 344 10.99 -10.74 12.52
N VAL A 345 10.57 -11.19 11.33
CA VAL A 345 9.19 -11.64 11.13
C VAL A 345 8.87 -12.85 12.02
N HIS A 346 9.85 -13.71 12.28
CA HIS A 346 9.68 -14.90 13.10
C HIS A 346 9.98 -14.72 14.61
N LYS A 347 10.51 -13.57 15.02
CA LYS A 347 10.86 -13.27 16.43
C LYS A 347 9.90 -12.30 17.11
N ARG A 348 8.71 -12.06 16.53
CA ARG A 348 7.78 -11.13 17.16
C ARG A 348 7.12 -11.77 18.37
N SER A 349 7.17 -11.03 19.46
CA SER A 349 6.60 -11.32 20.77
C SER A 349 5.12 -11.71 20.71
N PRO A 350 4.62 -12.50 21.67
CA PRO A 350 3.19 -12.79 21.80
C PRO A 350 2.34 -11.52 21.80
N PHE A 351 1.05 -11.70 21.52
CA PHE A 351 0.04 -10.63 21.59
C PHE A 351 0.25 -9.76 22.83
N ASP A 352 0.56 -8.50 22.58
CA ASP A 352 0.50 -7.45 23.58
C ASP A 352 -0.89 -6.81 23.44
N PRO A 353 -1.77 -6.92 24.46
CA PRO A 353 -3.07 -6.24 24.44
C PRO A 353 -2.92 -4.71 24.33
N ASN A 354 -1.72 -4.18 24.64
CA ASN A 354 -1.35 -2.79 24.38
C ASN A 354 -0.87 -2.56 22.94
N THR A 355 -1.29 -3.39 21.98
CA THR A 355 -0.90 -3.27 20.56
C THR A 355 -1.35 -1.93 20.00
N ARG A 356 -0.38 -1.06 19.68
CA ARG A 356 -0.64 0.24 19.09
C ARG A 356 -1.01 0.13 17.62
N PHE A 357 -2.00 0.88 17.18
CA PHE A 357 -2.31 1.02 15.76
C PHE A 357 -1.19 1.80 15.05
N ASN A 358 -0.63 1.25 13.98
CA ASN A 358 0.51 1.85 13.29
C ASN A 358 0.06 2.80 12.18
N LEU A 359 0.58 4.02 12.19
CA LEU A 359 0.37 5.03 11.15
C LEU A 359 1.66 5.25 10.36
N ALA A 360 1.61 4.97 9.07
CA ALA A 360 2.73 5.07 8.13
C ALA A 360 2.54 6.24 7.15
N GLY A 361 3.63 6.71 6.55
CA GLY A 361 3.63 7.84 5.60
C GLY A 361 3.56 7.42 4.13
N MET A 362 3.12 6.21 3.80
CA MET A 362 3.03 5.74 2.42
C MET A 362 1.98 6.52 1.63
N GLY A 363 2.16 6.63 0.30
CA GLY A 363 1.23 7.31 -0.60
C GLY A 363 1.52 8.79 -0.80
N GLY A 364 2.18 9.45 0.14
CA GLY A 364 2.53 10.88 0.03
C GLY A 364 3.49 11.21 -1.12
N GLU A 365 4.22 10.22 -1.61
CA GLU A 365 5.12 10.35 -2.74
C GLU A 365 4.42 10.74 -4.05
N THR A 366 3.13 10.41 -4.20
CA THR A 366 2.31 10.82 -5.34
C THR A 366 2.28 12.35 -5.49
N GLY A 367 2.16 13.07 -4.39
CA GLY A 367 2.11 14.54 -4.39
C GLY A 367 3.46 15.24 -4.55
N ARG A 368 4.56 14.53 -4.83
CA ARG A 368 5.92 15.10 -4.95
C ARG A 368 6.75 14.55 -6.09
N ALA A 369 6.11 14.20 -7.18
CA ALA A 369 6.80 13.84 -8.42
C ALA A 369 7.79 12.66 -8.30
N PHE A 370 7.49 11.61 -7.52
CA PHE A 370 8.46 10.55 -7.22
C PHE A 370 9.06 9.89 -8.46
N PHE A 371 8.25 9.62 -9.51
CA PHE A 371 8.75 9.02 -10.74
C PHE A 371 9.29 10.04 -11.76
N TRP A 372 9.03 11.31 -11.55
CA TRP A 372 9.48 12.40 -12.44
C TRP A 372 10.18 13.57 -11.71
N GLU A 373 10.75 13.32 -10.54
CA GLU A 373 11.53 14.31 -9.75
C GLU A 373 12.72 14.91 -10.52
N LYS A 374 13.20 14.24 -11.57
CA LYS A 374 14.26 14.72 -12.46
C LYS A 374 13.73 15.51 -13.66
N GLY A 375 12.47 15.78 -13.70
CA GLY A 375 11.75 16.45 -14.79
C GLY A 375 10.75 15.54 -15.49
N ILE A 376 9.71 16.14 -16.05
CA ILE A 376 8.68 15.45 -16.82
C ILE A 376 9.27 15.14 -18.20
N PRO A 377 9.18 13.90 -18.69
CA PRO A 377 9.55 13.57 -20.06
C PRO A 377 8.75 14.42 -21.07
N ARG A 378 9.41 14.93 -22.08
CA ARG A 378 8.75 15.67 -23.17
C ARG A 378 8.15 14.72 -24.22
N GLU A 379 8.75 13.54 -24.36
CA GLU A 379 8.31 12.52 -25.29
C GLU A 379 7.17 11.72 -24.68
N THR A 380 6.32 11.16 -25.54
CA THR A 380 5.23 10.28 -25.14
C THR A 380 5.76 9.11 -24.35
N ILE A 381 5.14 8.80 -23.20
CA ILE A 381 5.51 7.68 -22.37
C ILE A 381 5.26 6.37 -23.10
N THR A 382 6.33 5.56 -23.25
CA THR A 382 6.28 4.24 -23.85
C THR A 382 6.20 3.14 -22.78
N PRO A 383 5.76 1.92 -23.15
CA PRO A 383 5.80 0.77 -22.24
C PRO A 383 7.20 0.50 -21.69
N GLU A 384 8.24 0.61 -22.51
CA GLU A 384 9.64 0.38 -22.13
C GLU A 384 10.10 1.42 -21.10
N PHE A 385 9.75 2.69 -21.29
CA PHE A 385 10.03 3.74 -20.32
C PHE A 385 9.37 3.45 -18.95
N LEU A 386 8.11 3.00 -18.96
CA LEU A 386 7.42 2.61 -17.72
C LEU A 386 8.09 1.42 -17.05
N MET A 387 8.47 0.39 -17.82
CA MET A 387 9.17 -0.79 -17.31
C MET A 387 10.49 -0.40 -16.63
N GLU A 388 11.25 0.52 -17.20
CA GLU A 388 12.47 1.07 -16.58
C GLU A 388 12.16 1.76 -15.25
N LYS A 389 11.13 2.62 -15.23
CA LYS A 389 10.72 3.34 -14.00
C LYS A 389 10.31 2.42 -12.85
N VAL A 390 9.58 1.35 -13.16
CA VAL A 390 9.12 0.37 -12.16
C VAL A 390 10.10 -0.79 -11.96
N LYS A 391 11.26 -0.77 -12.63
CA LYS A 391 12.32 -1.80 -12.57
C LYS A 391 11.83 -3.19 -13.03
N ALA A 392 10.94 -3.23 -14.01
CA ALA A 392 10.57 -4.47 -14.67
C ALA A 392 11.65 -4.89 -15.71
N PRO A 393 11.79 -6.19 -16.00
CA PRO A 393 12.77 -6.68 -16.96
C PRO A 393 12.41 -6.25 -18.39
N LEU A 394 13.28 -5.46 -19.03
CA LEU A 394 13.04 -4.88 -20.36
C LEU A 394 13.04 -5.90 -21.49
N ASP A 395 13.71 -7.02 -21.32
CA ASP A 395 13.86 -8.11 -22.29
C ASP A 395 12.76 -9.19 -22.17
N ASN A 396 11.84 -9.04 -21.22
CA ASN A 396 10.78 -10.00 -21.00
C ASN A 396 9.50 -9.62 -21.77
N ALA A 397 9.12 -10.45 -22.75
CA ALA A 397 7.95 -10.22 -23.61
C ALA A 397 6.63 -10.14 -22.84
N ALA A 398 6.44 -10.95 -21.80
CA ALA A 398 5.22 -10.94 -21.00
C ALA A 398 5.11 -9.63 -20.17
N ALA A 399 6.22 -9.15 -19.61
CA ALA A 399 6.27 -7.87 -18.92
C ALA A 399 5.98 -6.70 -19.86
N LEU A 400 6.56 -6.71 -21.05
CA LEU A 400 6.28 -5.69 -22.08
C LEU A 400 4.82 -5.69 -22.53
N ALA A 401 4.25 -6.87 -22.79
CA ALA A 401 2.84 -7.00 -23.15
C ALA A 401 1.91 -6.48 -22.04
N ALA A 402 2.22 -6.80 -20.78
CA ALA A 402 1.45 -6.32 -19.63
C ALA A 402 1.57 -4.79 -19.45
N ALA A 403 2.75 -4.23 -19.62
CA ALA A 403 2.96 -2.77 -19.57
C ALA A 403 2.21 -2.04 -20.69
N LYS A 404 2.26 -2.59 -21.92
CA LYS A 404 1.51 -2.07 -23.08
C LYS A 404 0.00 -2.10 -22.85
N LYS A 405 -0.51 -3.23 -22.32
CA LYS A 405 -1.92 -3.36 -21.98
C LYS A 405 -2.32 -2.32 -20.94
N TRP A 406 -1.57 -2.20 -19.83
CA TRP A 406 -1.83 -1.24 -18.78
C TRP A 406 -1.89 0.20 -19.29
N LEU A 407 -0.91 0.60 -20.13
CA LEU A 407 -0.87 1.95 -20.70
C LEU A 407 -2.08 2.21 -21.62
N ASN A 408 -2.52 1.22 -22.40
CA ASN A 408 -3.67 1.35 -23.29
C ASN A 408 -5.01 1.43 -22.56
N GLU A 409 -5.11 0.90 -21.33
CA GLU A 409 -6.30 0.97 -20.48
C GLU A 409 -6.49 2.33 -19.82
N ILE A 410 -5.47 3.19 -19.80
CA ILE A 410 -5.60 4.56 -19.30
C ILE A 410 -6.38 5.37 -20.33
N PRO A 411 -7.42 6.14 -19.91
CA PRO A 411 -8.17 7.01 -20.81
C PRO A 411 -7.26 7.94 -21.61
N LYS A 412 -7.56 8.14 -22.90
CA LYS A 412 -6.71 8.92 -23.80
C LYS A 412 -6.50 10.35 -23.29
N GLU A 413 -7.56 10.95 -22.79
CA GLU A 413 -7.58 12.33 -22.28
C GLU A 413 -6.72 12.46 -20.99
N PHE A 414 -6.66 11.42 -20.17
CA PHE A 414 -5.77 11.37 -19.00
C PHE A 414 -4.29 11.24 -19.39
N ARG A 415 -4.01 10.60 -20.54
CA ARG A 415 -2.63 10.42 -21.03
C ARG A 415 -2.00 11.65 -21.65
N GLU A 416 -2.74 12.75 -21.81
CA GLU A 416 -2.20 14.00 -22.33
C GLU A 416 -1.11 14.58 -21.43
N GLU A 417 -1.20 14.32 -20.11
CA GLU A 417 -0.21 14.78 -19.13
C GLU A 417 0.70 13.64 -18.69
N ASN A 418 1.94 13.63 -19.16
CA ASN A 418 2.95 12.62 -18.79
C ASN A 418 3.18 12.52 -17.27
N ALA A 419 3.07 13.63 -16.54
CA ALA A 419 3.17 13.66 -15.09
C ALA A 419 2.09 12.79 -14.43
N ASP A 420 0.84 12.92 -14.88
CA ASP A 420 -0.30 12.19 -14.34
C ASP A 420 -0.18 10.68 -14.61
N VAL A 421 0.29 10.28 -15.81
CA VAL A 421 0.58 8.87 -16.14
C VAL A 421 1.65 8.30 -15.21
N LEU A 422 2.70 9.06 -14.91
CA LEU A 422 3.77 8.60 -14.02
C LEU A 422 3.33 8.51 -12.56
N ASP A 423 2.48 9.42 -12.11
CA ASP A 423 1.93 9.36 -10.76
C ASP A 423 0.92 8.21 -10.63
N LEU A 424 0.11 7.94 -11.67
CA LEU A 424 -0.75 6.76 -11.71
C LEU A 424 0.07 5.45 -11.72
N ALA A 425 1.18 5.43 -12.47
CA ALA A 425 2.11 4.30 -12.44
C ALA A 425 2.72 4.11 -11.03
N TYR A 426 3.01 5.18 -10.32
CA TYR A 426 3.44 5.09 -8.92
C TYR A 426 2.36 4.46 -8.04
N ILE A 427 1.12 4.94 -8.12
CA ILE A 427 -0.01 4.41 -7.33
C ILE A 427 -0.24 2.92 -7.62
N GLU A 428 -0.33 2.53 -8.88
CA GLU A 428 -0.74 1.18 -9.24
C GLU A 428 0.41 0.17 -9.23
N GLN A 429 1.60 0.56 -9.67
CA GLN A 429 2.73 -0.36 -9.75
C GLN A 429 3.58 -0.33 -8.48
N ARG A 430 3.93 0.84 -7.97
CA ARG A 430 4.77 0.92 -6.77
C ARG A 430 3.98 0.65 -5.50
N MET A 431 2.85 1.34 -5.32
CA MET A 431 2.00 1.15 -4.14
C MET A 431 1.25 -0.18 -4.24
N GLY A 432 0.53 -0.44 -5.34
CA GLY A 432 -0.32 -1.61 -5.49
C GLY A 432 0.43 -2.93 -5.61
N CYS A 433 1.54 -2.98 -6.35
CA CYS A 433 2.27 -4.23 -6.59
C CYS A 433 3.41 -4.49 -5.59
N TRP A 434 3.89 -3.47 -4.90
CA TRP A 434 4.99 -3.64 -3.94
C TRP A 434 4.57 -3.32 -2.51
N GLN A 435 3.99 -2.16 -2.23
CA GLN A 435 3.70 -1.74 -0.85
C GLN A 435 2.41 -2.33 -0.30
N ALA A 436 1.37 -2.51 -1.11
CA ALA A 436 0.13 -3.10 -0.66
C ALA A 436 0.30 -4.56 -0.20
N PRO A 437 0.97 -5.45 -0.97
CA PRO A 437 1.32 -6.77 -0.48
C PRO A 437 2.11 -6.74 0.83
N MET A 438 3.04 -5.77 0.97
CA MET A 438 3.81 -5.56 2.19
C MET A 438 2.94 -5.23 3.39
N SER A 439 2.08 -4.23 3.22
CA SER A 439 1.23 -3.73 4.30
C SER A 439 0.26 -4.82 4.76
N TYR A 440 -0.30 -5.56 3.81
CA TYR A 440 -1.19 -6.68 4.11
C TYR A 440 -0.48 -7.80 4.87
N LEU A 441 0.74 -8.14 4.47
CA LEU A 441 1.54 -9.18 5.12
C LEU A 441 2.01 -8.82 6.51
N PHE A 442 2.47 -7.58 6.69
CA PHE A 442 2.82 -7.11 8.04
C PHE A 442 1.60 -7.06 8.97
N GLY A 443 0.41 -6.94 8.40
CA GLY A 443 -0.87 -7.05 9.08
C GLY A 443 -1.41 -8.49 9.16
N GLY A 444 -1.00 -9.40 8.28
CA GLY A 444 -1.70 -10.65 8.01
C GLY A 444 -0.93 -11.94 8.28
N ILE A 445 0.38 -11.89 8.53
CA ILE A 445 1.12 -13.10 8.91
C ILE A 445 1.25 -13.15 10.42
N ARG A 446 0.62 -14.16 11.01
CA ARG A 446 0.77 -14.46 12.43
C ARG A 446 2.15 -15.05 12.67
N ASN A 447 2.90 -14.45 13.57
CA ASN A 447 3.93 -15.20 14.28
C ASN A 447 3.25 -16.20 15.23
N PRO A 448 3.81 -17.38 15.44
CA PRO A 448 3.32 -18.26 16.48
C PRO A 448 3.19 -17.48 17.79
N GLY A 449 1.96 -17.21 18.23
CA GLY A 449 1.66 -16.50 19.47
C GLY A 449 1.29 -15.01 19.39
N GLY A 450 1.11 -14.39 18.21
CA GLY A 450 0.80 -12.96 18.16
C GLY A 450 -0.21 -12.53 17.11
N LEU A 451 -1.09 -11.59 17.47
CA LEU A 451 -1.92 -10.84 16.53
C LEU A 451 -1.06 -9.88 15.71
N SER A 452 -1.40 -9.72 14.44
CA SER A 452 -0.82 -8.68 13.62
C SER A 452 -1.24 -7.31 14.14
N ARG A 453 -0.33 -6.36 14.12
CA ARG A 453 -0.64 -4.98 14.48
C ARG A 453 -1.38 -4.32 13.33
N PRO A 454 -2.58 -3.77 13.51
CA PRO A 454 -3.24 -3.02 12.46
C PRO A 454 -2.33 -1.86 12.02
N SER A 455 -2.23 -1.67 10.73
CA SER A 455 -1.39 -0.63 10.14
C SER A 455 -2.11 0.01 8.97
N THR A 456 -1.99 1.31 8.82
CA THR A 456 -2.52 2.04 7.69
C THR A 456 -1.65 3.24 7.33
N SER A 457 -1.92 3.81 6.16
CA SER A 457 -1.42 5.12 5.78
C SER A 457 -2.60 6.06 5.49
N PRO A 458 -2.77 7.14 6.24
CA PRO A 458 -3.83 8.11 5.96
C PRO A 458 -3.77 8.72 4.57
N MET A 459 -2.58 8.76 3.94
CA MET A 459 -2.38 9.29 2.59
C MET A 459 -2.57 8.27 1.47
N ALA A 460 -2.57 6.97 1.77
CA ALA A 460 -2.80 5.90 0.79
C ALA A 460 -4.31 5.61 0.64
N GLN A 461 -5.08 6.64 0.32
CA GLN A 461 -6.52 6.63 0.15
C GLN A 461 -6.90 7.29 -1.19
N VAL A 462 -8.01 6.86 -1.78
CA VAL A 462 -8.45 7.38 -3.09
C VAL A 462 -8.63 8.90 -3.07
N PHE A 463 -9.25 9.46 -2.03
CA PHE A 463 -9.40 10.89 -1.85
C PHE A 463 -8.04 11.62 -1.88
N CYS A 464 -7.05 11.09 -1.16
CA CYS A 464 -5.72 11.71 -1.13
C CYS A 464 -5.02 11.63 -2.48
N TYR A 465 -5.11 10.48 -3.17
CA TYR A 465 -4.52 10.32 -4.49
C TYR A 465 -5.18 11.25 -5.51
N GLU A 466 -6.50 11.32 -5.53
CA GLU A 466 -7.22 12.22 -6.41
C GLU A 466 -6.87 13.70 -6.12
N THR A 467 -6.88 14.09 -4.84
CA THR A 467 -6.47 15.43 -4.44
C THR A 467 -5.05 15.75 -4.91
N MET A 468 -4.09 14.82 -4.73
CA MET A 468 -2.70 15.00 -5.16
C MET A 468 -2.57 15.13 -6.68
N LEU A 469 -3.30 14.34 -7.46
CA LEU A 469 -3.26 14.38 -8.93
C LEU A 469 -3.92 15.66 -9.50
N ARG A 470 -4.86 16.27 -8.75
CA ARG A 470 -5.49 17.55 -9.11
C ARG A 470 -4.65 18.77 -8.73
N LEU A 471 -3.52 18.61 -8.05
CA LEU A 471 -2.60 19.71 -7.78
C LEU A 471 -1.86 20.12 -9.06
N PRO A 472 -1.58 21.42 -9.25
CA PRO A 472 -0.81 21.90 -10.39
C PRO A 472 0.52 21.15 -10.52
N VAL A 473 0.91 20.86 -11.75
CA VAL A 473 2.13 20.08 -12.06
C VAL A 473 3.37 20.75 -11.46
N GLU A 474 3.48 22.08 -11.55
CA GLU A 474 4.59 22.85 -10.97
C GLU A 474 4.64 22.74 -9.45
N TYR A 475 3.47 22.72 -8.81
CA TYR A 475 3.38 22.55 -7.36
C TYR A 475 3.86 21.16 -6.93
N ARG A 476 3.44 20.11 -7.64
CA ARG A 476 3.94 18.73 -7.40
C ARG A 476 5.45 18.63 -7.64
N ALA A 477 5.95 19.23 -8.73
CA ALA A 477 7.38 19.27 -9.07
C ALA A 477 8.22 19.96 -8.00
N SER A 478 7.70 21.00 -7.37
CA SER A 478 8.40 21.72 -6.29
C SER A 478 8.58 20.88 -5.02
N GLY A 479 7.77 19.81 -4.84
CA GLY A 479 7.80 18.92 -3.68
C GLY A 479 7.46 19.61 -2.36
N VAL A 480 6.66 20.69 -2.40
CA VAL A 480 6.29 21.47 -1.20
C VAL A 480 5.02 20.98 -0.51
N LEU A 481 4.24 20.10 -1.14
CA LEU A 481 2.97 19.61 -0.59
C LEU A 481 3.08 19.21 0.89
N GLN A 482 4.03 18.32 1.21
CA GLN A 482 4.17 17.83 2.60
C GLN A 482 4.59 18.95 3.57
N ARG A 483 5.33 19.96 3.07
CA ARG A 483 5.66 21.14 3.89
C ARG A 483 4.39 21.93 4.20
N ASP A 484 3.53 22.14 3.22
CA ASP A 484 2.28 22.90 3.40
C ASP A 484 1.30 22.11 4.27
N MET A 485 1.25 20.78 4.14
CA MET A 485 0.50 19.90 5.06
C MET A 485 0.98 20.08 6.51
N VAL A 486 2.29 20.06 6.73
CA VAL A 486 2.86 20.25 8.08
C VAL A 486 2.63 21.67 8.57
N ALA A 487 2.75 22.69 7.70
CA ALA A 487 2.47 24.08 8.06
C ALA A 487 1.02 24.29 8.50
N TYR A 488 0.08 23.64 7.84
CA TYR A 488 -1.33 23.66 8.20
C TYR A 488 -1.62 22.81 9.46
N GLY A 489 -1.10 21.58 9.50
CA GLY A 489 -1.44 20.61 10.54
C GLY A 489 -0.72 20.82 11.88
N TRP A 490 0.60 21.10 11.83
CA TRP A 490 1.46 21.29 13.02
C TRP A 490 2.72 22.11 12.67
N PRO A 491 2.63 23.42 12.51
CA PRO A 491 3.72 24.26 11.99
C PRO A 491 5.01 24.19 12.81
N GLU A 492 4.95 23.91 14.12
CA GLU A 492 6.13 23.79 14.99
C GLU A 492 7.06 22.66 14.55
N LEU A 493 6.55 21.63 13.85
CA LEU A 493 7.37 20.55 13.29
C LEU A 493 8.33 21.02 12.17
N LEU A 494 8.15 22.21 11.64
CA LEU A 494 9.06 22.83 10.65
C LEU A 494 10.22 23.59 11.31
N SER A 495 10.19 23.84 12.62
CA SER A 495 11.11 24.73 13.32
C SER A 495 12.55 24.22 13.30
N GLY A 496 13.34 24.70 12.32
CA GLY A 496 14.77 24.40 12.18
C GLY A 496 15.11 22.94 11.88
N ILE A 497 14.14 22.15 11.37
CA ILE A 497 14.34 20.75 10.98
C ILE A 497 14.09 20.59 9.48
N PRO A 498 15.13 20.57 8.65
CA PRO A 498 14.97 20.35 7.23
C PRO A 498 14.46 18.94 6.92
N PHE A 499 13.83 18.76 5.76
CA PHE A 499 13.42 17.45 5.27
C PHE A 499 14.57 16.74 4.57
N ASN A 500 14.82 15.47 4.92
CA ASN A 500 15.79 14.60 4.25
C ASN A 500 17.20 15.18 4.14
N GLU A 501 17.53 16.21 4.90
CA GLU A 501 18.87 16.80 4.88
C GLU A 501 19.71 16.28 6.05
N PRO A 502 20.90 15.78 5.77
CA PRO A 502 21.81 15.37 6.82
C PRO A 502 22.30 16.58 7.60
N THR A 503 22.37 16.46 8.93
CA THR A 503 23.02 17.45 9.79
C THR A 503 24.47 17.67 9.37
N ARG A 504 25.06 18.81 9.77
CA ARG A 504 26.48 19.09 9.47
C ARG A 504 27.41 17.96 9.93
N LEU A 505 27.12 17.37 11.09
CA LEU A 505 27.89 16.24 11.64
C LEU A 505 27.76 14.99 10.75
N LEU A 506 26.56 14.67 10.26
CA LEU A 506 26.36 13.52 9.34
C LEU A 506 26.97 13.79 7.97
N ARG A 507 26.95 15.02 7.47
CA ARG A 507 27.68 15.40 6.24
C ARG A 507 29.17 15.16 6.41
N LEU A 508 29.76 15.58 7.54
CA LEU A 508 31.15 15.34 7.86
C LEU A 508 31.48 13.84 7.95
N ARG A 509 30.66 13.06 8.66
CA ARG A 509 30.82 11.60 8.74
C ARG A 509 30.71 10.93 7.37
N ARG A 510 29.78 11.35 6.52
CA ARG A 510 29.67 10.88 5.12
C ARG A 510 30.93 11.20 4.32
N PHE A 511 31.45 12.41 4.47
CA PHE A 511 32.68 12.84 3.82
C PHE A 511 33.85 11.97 4.26
N ILE A 512 34.07 11.81 5.57
CA ILE A 512 35.14 10.98 6.13
C ILE A 512 35.03 9.52 5.65
N LYS A 513 33.81 8.91 5.72
CA LYS A 513 33.63 7.53 5.27
C LYS A 513 33.84 7.34 3.76
N ARG A 514 33.52 8.33 2.92
CA ARG A 514 33.86 8.33 1.49
C ARG A 514 35.37 8.49 1.26
N SER A 515 36.00 9.36 2.05
CA SER A 515 37.44 9.59 2.01
C SER A 515 38.24 8.32 2.29
N LEU A 516 37.81 7.58 3.31
CA LEU A 516 38.47 6.30 3.68
C LEU A 516 38.26 5.20 2.63
N LYS A 517 37.10 5.20 1.93
CA LYS A 517 36.79 4.20 0.90
C LYS A 517 37.41 4.49 -0.47
N ASN A 518 37.65 5.76 -0.80
CA ASN A 518 38.25 6.15 -2.09
C ASN A 518 39.10 7.43 -1.96
N PRO A 519 40.33 7.32 -1.44
CA PRO A 519 41.21 8.47 -1.20
C PRO A 519 41.52 9.27 -2.46
N ARG A 520 41.64 8.60 -3.61
CA ARG A 520 42.02 9.25 -4.89
C ARG A 520 40.93 10.16 -5.45
N ALA A 521 39.64 9.82 -5.27
CA ALA A 521 38.53 10.62 -5.75
C ALA A 521 38.43 11.98 -5.02
N ILE A 522 38.93 12.06 -3.79
CA ILE A 522 38.85 13.28 -2.98
C ILE A 522 39.96 14.25 -3.33
N ILE A 523 41.15 13.74 -3.61
CA ILE A 523 42.25 14.59 -4.09
C ILE A 523 41.85 15.29 -5.40
N GLY A 524 41.12 14.58 -6.29
CA GLY A 524 40.54 15.16 -7.51
C GLY A 524 39.50 16.25 -7.23
N ALA A 525 38.57 16.01 -6.29
CA ALA A 525 37.52 16.97 -5.94
C ALA A 525 38.02 18.21 -5.19
N ILE A 526 39.08 18.07 -4.38
CA ILE A 526 39.74 19.20 -3.72
C ILE A 526 40.50 20.03 -4.76
N LYS A 527 41.23 19.37 -5.68
CA LYS A 527 41.93 20.05 -6.77
C LYS A 527 41.00 20.81 -7.74
N SER A 528 39.80 20.30 -7.98
CA SER A 528 38.78 20.99 -8.83
C SER A 528 38.11 22.18 -8.16
N ARG A 529 38.12 22.30 -6.83
CA ARG A 529 37.58 23.45 -6.07
C ARG A 529 38.64 24.53 -5.76
N LEU A 530 39.90 24.22 -5.95
CA LEU A 530 41.00 25.15 -5.78
C LEU A 530 41.48 25.77 -7.12
N ARG A 531 40.83 25.38 -8.20
CA ARG A 531 40.89 26.02 -9.51
C ARG A 531 39.57 26.80 -9.74
#